data_1709727e9a5f310a747252bf7fd60664
#
_entry.id   1709727e9a5f310a747252bf7fd60664
#
_cell.length_a   1.000
_cell.length_b   1.000
_cell.length_c   1.000
_cell.angle_alpha   90.00
_cell.angle_beta   90.00
_cell.angle_gamma   90.00
#
_symmetry.space_group_name_H-M   'P 1'
#
loop_
_entity.id
_entity.type
_entity.pdbx_description
1 polymer ?
#
loop_
_entity_poly.entity_id
_entity_poly.type
_entity_poly.pdbx_seq_one_letter_code
_entity_poly.pdbx_strand_id
1 'polypeptide(L)'
;MSHVDFFEVGEGSKVVLLHSSASSAGQWKPLMDNYSEKFHFIAINLIGYGKTSIWSGDQIQSLHDQVALIDALPISKNEKFSIVGHSFGGSVAMKAAVQFREQIDKLTLVEPNPFYLLEHEGRKEAFEEVLMLKDHIKRGFNNDWETAVSFFADYWNGNGTWNSLSTLQKERFSKILMPNFYEWDAVFSESSSFDFWQKNLPLNTTLISASKTVRTIKELTELFELKCPSWNFHNYIGDHMTPVTNPNVVNPLIVRSLN
;
A
#
# COMPACT_ATOMS: atom_id res chain seq x y z
N MET A 1 6.75 22.33 -7.38
CA MET A 1 6.92 20.86 -7.21
C MET A 1 6.58 20.52 -5.78
N SER A 2 5.81 19.48 -5.56
CA SER A 2 5.51 18.98 -4.21
C SER A 2 6.80 18.46 -3.57
N HIS A 3 7.03 18.79 -2.30
CA HIS A 3 8.13 18.20 -1.54
C HIS A 3 7.87 16.72 -1.34
N VAL A 4 8.86 15.87 -1.62
CA VAL A 4 8.82 14.43 -1.39
C VAL A 4 9.80 14.07 -0.28
N ASP A 5 9.29 13.49 0.78
CA ASP A 5 10.07 13.01 1.92
C ASP A 5 10.34 11.52 1.77
N PHE A 6 11.59 11.10 1.84
CA PHE A 6 11.98 9.70 1.72
C PHE A 6 13.23 9.39 2.55
N PHE A 7 13.44 8.13 2.85
CA PHE A 7 14.65 7.58 3.44
C PHE A 7 15.38 6.73 2.41
N GLU A 8 16.67 6.88 2.35
CA GLU A 8 17.53 6.15 1.41
C GLU A 8 18.68 5.51 2.16
N VAL A 9 18.98 4.23 1.87
CA VAL A 9 20.09 3.51 2.47
C VAL A 9 20.48 2.30 1.62
N GLY A 10 21.76 1.96 1.68
CA GLY A 10 22.34 0.77 1.07
C GLY A 10 22.94 0.99 -0.31
N GLU A 11 23.43 -0.10 -0.88
CA GLU A 11 24.07 -0.17 -2.17
C GLU A 11 23.51 -1.36 -2.96
N GLY A 12 23.69 -1.35 -4.28
CA GLY A 12 23.20 -2.43 -5.16
C GLY A 12 21.92 -2.07 -5.91
N SER A 13 21.08 -3.07 -6.21
CA SER A 13 19.85 -2.89 -6.99
C SER A 13 18.86 -2.01 -6.23
N LYS A 14 18.33 -0.97 -6.90
CA LYS A 14 17.37 -0.03 -6.30
C LYS A 14 16.01 -0.67 -6.06
N VAL A 15 15.45 -0.39 -4.88
CA VAL A 15 14.14 -0.86 -4.46
C VAL A 15 13.35 0.30 -3.87
N VAL A 16 12.26 0.68 -4.53
CA VAL A 16 11.31 1.68 -4.03
C VAL A 16 10.30 1.00 -3.12
N LEU A 17 10.11 1.54 -1.92
CA LEU A 17 9.24 1.00 -0.88
C LEU A 17 8.07 1.95 -0.60
N LEU A 18 6.84 1.45 -0.77
CA LEU A 18 5.59 2.20 -0.62
C LEU A 18 4.78 1.63 0.55
N HIS A 19 4.58 2.44 1.58
CA HIS A 19 3.93 2.03 2.84
C HIS A 19 2.40 1.94 2.73
N SER A 20 1.77 1.31 3.73
CA SER A 20 0.30 1.24 3.86
C SER A 20 -0.31 2.56 4.35
N SER A 21 -1.63 2.70 4.23
CA SER A 21 -2.41 3.75 4.89
C SER A 21 -2.10 3.79 6.39
N ALA A 22 -2.22 4.97 6.99
CA ALA A 22 -1.97 5.21 8.43
C ALA A 22 -0.58 4.72 8.90
N SER A 23 0.42 4.73 8.00
CA SER A 23 1.80 4.33 8.27
C SER A 23 2.78 5.42 7.81
N SER A 24 4.00 5.06 7.47
CA SER A 24 5.03 5.95 6.92
C SER A 24 6.15 5.14 6.28
N ALA A 25 7.11 5.81 5.65
CA ALA A 25 8.35 5.19 5.18
C ALA A 25 9.08 4.41 6.30
N GLY A 26 8.87 4.79 7.57
CA GLY A 26 9.39 4.08 8.74
C GLY A 26 8.91 2.63 8.89
N GLN A 27 7.79 2.25 8.24
CA GLN A 27 7.35 0.85 8.14
C GLN A 27 8.48 -0.07 7.65
N TRP A 28 9.28 0.41 6.73
CA TRP A 28 10.31 -0.34 6.04
C TRP A 28 11.66 -0.35 6.74
N LYS A 29 11.79 0.40 7.86
CA LYS A 29 13.07 0.50 8.58
C LYS A 29 13.69 -0.88 8.91
N PRO A 30 12.96 -1.88 9.45
CA PRO A 30 13.54 -3.19 9.71
C PRO A 30 14.02 -3.94 8.46
N LEU A 31 13.35 -3.76 7.31
CA LEU A 31 13.81 -4.31 6.04
C LEU A 31 15.11 -3.64 5.60
N MET A 32 15.13 -2.32 5.63
CA MET A 32 16.28 -1.49 5.25
C MET A 32 17.51 -1.78 6.12
N ASP A 33 17.33 -1.81 7.45
CA ASP A 33 18.42 -2.07 8.40
C ASP A 33 19.06 -3.46 8.20
N ASN A 34 18.26 -4.47 7.85
CA ASN A 34 18.72 -5.85 7.76
C ASN A 34 19.29 -6.23 6.39
N TYR A 35 18.98 -5.48 5.33
CA TYR A 35 19.31 -5.90 3.96
C TYR A 35 19.94 -4.81 3.10
N SER A 36 20.35 -3.67 3.69
CA SER A 36 21.03 -2.57 3.00
C SER A 36 22.38 -2.94 2.38
N GLU A 37 23.00 -4.02 2.80
CA GLU A 37 24.20 -4.56 2.16
C GLU A 37 23.93 -5.23 0.80
N LYS A 38 22.67 -5.55 0.49
CA LYS A 38 22.25 -6.25 -0.73
C LYS A 38 21.46 -5.37 -1.69
N PHE A 39 20.73 -4.41 -1.17
CA PHE A 39 19.82 -3.56 -1.92
C PHE A 39 19.98 -2.10 -1.54
N HIS A 40 19.78 -1.24 -2.51
CA HIS A 40 19.66 0.19 -2.32
C HIS A 40 18.18 0.54 -2.15
N PHE A 41 17.73 0.70 -0.92
CA PHE A 41 16.34 1.00 -0.61
C PHE A 41 16.04 2.49 -0.62
N ILE A 42 14.89 2.86 -1.19
CA ILE A 42 14.32 4.21 -1.17
C ILE A 42 12.88 4.09 -0.66
N ALA A 43 12.64 4.39 0.61
CA ALA A 43 11.32 4.33 1.23
C ALA A 43 10.67 5.71 1.21
N ILE A 44 9.55 5.85 0.50
CA ILE A 44 8.84 7.11 0.30
C ILE A 44 7.76 7.29 1.37
N ASN A 45 7.61 8.49 1.91
CA ASN A 45 6.37 8.91 2.54
C ASN A 45 5.39 9.35 1.44
N LEU A 46 4.25 8.66 1.33
CA LEU A 46 3.19 8.97 0.38
C LEU A 46 2.58 10.36 0.64
N ILE A 47 1.76 10.89 -0.26
CA ILE A 47 1.14 12.22 -0.13
C ILE A 47 0.44 12.37 1.23
N GLY A 48 0.80 13.41 1.97
CA GLY A 48 0.26 13.72 3.29
C GLY A 48 0.93 12.99 4.46
N TYR A 49 1.88 12.08 4.20
CA TYR A 49 2.64 11.38 5.23
C TYR A 49 4.05 11.96 5.40
N GLY A 50 4.59 11.82 6.61
CA GLY A 50 5.91 12.38 6.94
C GLY A 50 5.98 13.86 6.68
N LYS A 51 6.95 14.30 5.86
CA LYS A 51 7.09 15.68 5.39
C LYS A 51 6.69 15.83 3.92
N THR A 52 6.17 14.79 3.28
CA THR A 52 5.64 14.89 1.92
C THR A 52 4.43 15.82 1.91
N SER A 53 4.37 16.70 0.90
CA SER A 53 3.28 17.67 0.76
C SER A 53 1.91 17.02 0.93
N ILE A 54 1.00 17.72 1.61
CA ILE A 54 -0.39 17.30 1.72
C ILE A 54 -1.11 17.49 0.40
N TRP A 55 -2.18 16.73 0.17
CA TRP A 55 -3.07 16.95 -0.96
C TRP A 55 -3.87 18.25 -0.75
N SER A 56 -3.95 19.10 -1.78
CA SER A 56 -4.64 20.39 -1.67
C SER A 56 -6.16 20.28 -1.53
N GLY A 57 -6.73 19.16 -2.02
CA GLY A 57 -8.18 18.95 -2.03
C GLY A 57 -8.91 19.63 -3.20
N ASP A 58 -8.21 20.37 -4.07
CA ASP A 58 -8.82 21.10 -5.21
C ASP A 58 -9.34 20.15 -6.30
N GLN A 59 -8.81 18.95 -6.35
CA GLN A 59 -9.21 17.90 -7.30
C GLN A 59 -9.30 16.54 -6.58
N ILE A 60 -9.98 15.60 -7.20
CA ILE A 60 -10.01 14.21 -6.76
C ILE A 60 -8.60 13.63 -6.90
N GLN A 61 -8.04 13.09 -5.81
CA GLN A 61 -6.74 12.42 -5.85
C GLN A 61 -6.85 11.12 -6.66
N SER A 62 -5.83 10.82 -7.43
CA SER A 62 -5.69 9.58 -8.20
C SER A 62 -4.44 8.81 -7.78
N LEU A 63 -4.35 7.51 -8.13
CA LEU A 63 -3.12 6.74 -7.95
C LEU A 63 -1.95 7.34 -8.74
N HIS A 64 -2.24 8.01 -9.86
CA HIS A 64 -1.21 8.69 -10.66
C HIS A 64 -0.52 9.83 -9.89
N ASP A 65 -1.26 10.56 -9.05
CA ASP A 65 -0.69 11.63 -8.21
C ASP A 65 0.31 11.06 -7.20
N GLN A 66 0.02 9.89 -6.63
CA GLN A 66 0.94 9.19 -5.74
C GLN A 66 2.18 8.69 -6.49
N VAL A 67 1.99 8.15 -7.70
CA VAL A 67 3.09 7.66 -8.54
C VAL A 67 4.04 8.78 -8.95
N ALA A 68 3.54 10.00 -9.15
CA ALA A 68 4.36 11.16 -9.49
C ALA A 68 5.44 11.50 -8.43
N LEU A 69 5.31 11.00 -7.20
CA LEU A 69 6.37 11.13 -6.18
C LEU A 69 7.67 10.42 -6.59
N ILE A 70 7.57 9.34 -7.39
CA ILE A 70 8.72 8.56 -7.85
C ILE A 70 9.60 9.37 -8.80
N ASP A 71 9.03 10.32 -9.56
CA ASP A 71 9.79 11.19 -10.46
C ASP A 71 10.79 12.11 -9.73
N ALA A 72 10.58 12.34 -8.43
CA ALA A 72 11.47 13.15 -7.60
C ALA A 72 12.61 12.35 -6.95
N LEU A 73 12.64 11.04 -7.12
CA LEU A 73 13.65 10.17 -6.52
C LEU A 73 14.99 10.21 -7.30
N PRO A 74 16.11 9.88 -6.65
CA PRO A 74 17.42 9.81 -7.30
C PRO A 74 17.56 8.54 -8.16
N ILE A 75 16.64 8.36 -9.12
CA ILE A 75 16.61 7.25 -10.08
C ILE A 75 16.75 7.82 -11.49
N SER A 76 17.77 7.42 -12.20
CA SER A 76 18.01 7.88 -13.57
C SER A 76 16.99 7.27 -14.54
N LYS A 77 16.64 7.98 -15.62
CA LYS A 77 15.62 7.54 -16.60
C LYS A 77 15.86 6.17 -17.22
N ASN A 78 17.12 5.73 -17.29
CA ASN A 78 17.49 4.43 -17.88
C ASN A 78 17.84 3.38 -16.81
N GLU A 79 17.70 3.73 -15.55
CA GLU A 79 18.03 2.85 -14.42
C GLU A 79 16.86 1.94 -14.09
N LYS A 80 17.14 0.65 -13.89
CA LYS A 80 16.15 -0.32 -13.44
C LYS A 80 15.98 -0.21 -11.92
N PHE A 81 14.77 -0.44 -11.47
CA PHE A 81 14.46 -0.53 -10.04
C PHE A 81 13.30 -1.49 -9.79
N SER A 82 13.26 -2.04 -8.60
CA SER A 82 12.14 -2.85 -8.12
C SER A 82 11.19 -2.02 -7.28
N ILE A 83 9.93 -2.43 -7.18
CA ILE A 83 8.94 -1.78 -6.32
C ILE A 83 8.35 -2.81 -5.35
N VAL A 84 8.24 -2.43 -4.10
CA VAL A 84 7.51 -3.15 -3.05
C VAL A 84 6.42 -2.23 -2.51
N GLY A 85 5.18 -2.67 -2.50
CA GLY A 85 4.07 -1.89 -1.95
C GLY A 85 3.19 -2.71 -1.02
N HIS A 86 2.81 -2.13 0.14
CA HIS A 86 1.90 -2.74 1.10
C HIS A 86 0.55 -2.02 1.09
N SER A 87 -0.55 -2.77 1.01
CA SER A 87 -1.91 -2.25 1.10
C SER A 87 -2.15 -1.12 0.08
N PHE A 88 -2.44 0.11 0.49
CA PHE A 88 -2.55 1.26 -0.39
C PHE A 88 -1.28 1.47 -1.23
N GLY A 89 -0.10 1.38 -0.60
CA GLY A 89 1.17 1.39 -1.33
C GLY A 89 1.28 0.29 -2.38
N GLY A 90 0.58 -0.85 -2.20
CA GLY A 90 0.45 -1.92 -3.20
C GLY A 90 -0.34 -1.48 -4.42
N SER A 91 -1.47 -0.78 -4.24
CA SER A 91 -2.24 -0.19 -5.35
C SER A 91 -1.44 0.88 -6.10
N VAL A 92 -0.69 1.72 -5.36
CA VAL A 92 0.24 2.69 -5.97
C VAL A 92 1.36 1.97 -6.73
N ALA A 93 1.93 0.88 -6.19
CA ALA A 93 2.96 0.07 -6.83
C ALA A 93 2.49 -0.54 -8.16
N MET A 94 1.25 -1.04 -8.22
CA MET A 94 0.64 -1.54 -9.47
C MET A 94 0.60 -0.42 -10.53
N LYS A 95 0.12 0.78 -10.17
CA LYS A 95 0.05 1.92 -11.09
C LYS A 95 1.43 2.37 -11.53
N ALA A 96 2.40 2.44 -10.60
CA ALA A 96 3.79 2.78 -10.88
C ALA A 96 4.44 1.77 -11.83
N ALA A 97 4.20 0.47 -11.64
CA ALA A 97 4.76 -0.57 -12.51
C ALA A 97 4.28 -0.47 -13.96
N VAL A 98 3.07 0.04 -14.20
CA VAL A 98 2.58 0.33 -15.55
C VAL A 98 3.26 1.59 -16.11
N GLN A 99 3.35 2.66 -15.31
CA GLN A 99 3.92 3.94 -15.77
C GLN A 99 5.42 3.83 -16.07
N PHE A 100 6.18 3.14 -15.23
CA PHE A 100 7.62 2.95 -15.35
C PHE A 100 7.99 1.58 -15.96
N ARG A 101 7.10 0.98 -16.75
CA ARG A 101 7.21 -0.40 -17.25
C ARG A 101 8.62 -0.78 -17.71
N GLU A 102 9.28 0.11 -18.48
CA GLU A 102 10.60 -0.13 -19.04
C GLU A 102 11.73 -0.09 -17.99
N GLN A 103 11.46 0.47 -16.81
CA GLN A 103 12.42 0.58 -15.71
C GLN A 103 12.17 -0.44 -14.60
N ILE A 104 11.00 -1.09 -14.57
CA ILE A 104 10.68 -2.05 -13.52
C ILE A 104 11.42 -3.36 -13.72
N ASP A 105 12.17 -3.76 -12.69
CA ASP A 105 12.83 -5.07 -12.62
C ASP A 105 11.92 -6.10 -11.95
N LYS A 106 11.47 -5.81 -10.72
CA LYS A 106 10.57 -6.67 -9.94
C LYS A 106 9.42 -5.86 -9.35
N LEU A 107 8.25 -6.49 -9.25
CA LEU A 107 7.09 -5.96 -8.54
C LEU A 107 6.68 -6.91 -7.42
N THR A 108 6.67 -6.42 -6.18
CA THR A 108 6.21 -7.17 -5.01
C THR A 108 5.04 -6.44 -4.35
N LEU A 109 3.93 -7.11 -4.27
CA LEU A 109 2.68 -6.62 -3.69
C LEU A 109 2.41 -7.36 -2.38
N VAL A 110 2.36 -6.64 -1.28
CA VAL A 110 1.99 -7.20 0.03
C VAL A 110 0.57 -6.76 0.31
N GLU A 111 -0.39 -7.68 0.21
CA GLU A 111 -1.81 -7.41 0.44
C GLU A 111 -2.34 -6.11 -0.20
N PRO A 112 -2.19 -5.93 -1.53
CA PRO A 112 -2.64 -4.72 -2.22
C PRO A 112 -4.15 -4.54 -2.11
N ASN A 113 -4.63 -3.30 -2.16
CA ASN A 113 -6.04 -2.97 -1.95
C ASN A 113 -6.74 -2.26 -3.13
N PRO A 114 -6.64 -2.73 -4.38
CA PRO A 114 -7.40 -2.17 -5.51
C PRO A 114 -8.89 -2.54 -5.39
N PHE A 115 -9.56 -2.01 -4.38
CA PHE A 115 -10.91 -2.41 -3.93
C PHE A 115 -12.00 -2.31 -4.99
N TYR A 116 -11.87 -1.41 -5.97
CA TYR A 116 -12.83 -1.29 -7.07
C TYR A 116 -12.94 -2.58 -7.90
N LEU A 117 -11.89 -3.42 -7.91
CA LEU A 117 -11.92 -4.73 -8.59
C LEU A 117 -12.92 -5.71 -7.97
N LEU A 118 -13.25 -5.57 -6.70
CA LEU A 118 -14.29 -6.39 -6.06
C LEU A 118 -15.65 -6.18 -6.72
N GLU A 119 -15.99 -4.92 -7.06
CA GLU A 119 -17.23 -4.60 -7.80
C GLU A 119 -17.20 -5.19 -9.21
N HIS A 120 -16.10 -4.96 -9.93
CA HIS A 120 -15.94 -5.45 -11.31
C HIS A 120 -16.08 -6.96 -11.44
N GLU A 121 -15.67 -7.70 -10.39
CA GLU A 121 -15.69 -9.18 -10.36
C GLU A 121 -16.87 -9.73 -9.55
N GLY A 122 -17.85 -8.90 -9.21
CA GLY A 122 -19.10 -9.32 -8.57
C GLY A 122 -18.96 -9.82 -7.13
N ARG A 123 -17.89 -9.43 -6.41
CA ARG A 123 -17.64 -9.76 -5.00
C ARG A 123 -18.45 -8.83 -4.08
N LYS A 124 -19.76 -8.95 -4.16
CA LYS A 124 -20.75 -8.03 -3.55
C LYS A 124 -20.50 -7.75 -2.07
N GLU A 125 -20.43 -8.82 -1.25
CA GLU A 125 -20.33 -8.68 0.20
C GLU A 125 -19.02 -7.99 0.62
N ALA A 126 -17.90 -8.36 -0.02
CA ALA A 126 -16.62 -7.72 0.23
C ALA A 126 -16.61 -6.25 -0.25
N PHE A 127 -17.27 -5.96 -1.36
CA PHE A 127 -17.39 -4.59 -1.86
C PHE A 127 -18.27 -3.71 -0.96
N GLU A 128 -19.40 -4.21 -0.47
CA GLU A 128 -20.27 -3.52 0.50
C GLU A 128 -19.50 -3.19 1.80
N GLU A 129 -18.66 -4.11 2.27
CA GLU A 129 -17.77 -3.90 3.42
C GLU A 129 -16.76 -2.77 3.16
N VAL A 130 -16.18 -2.71 1.96
CA VAL A 130 -15.29 -1.61 1.53
C VAL A 130 -16.03 -0.28 1.48
N LEU A 131 -17.24 -0.25 0.92
CA LEU A 131 -18.06 0.97 0.85
C LEU A 131 -18.41 1.49 2.25
N MET A 132 -18.69 0.60 3.19
CA MET A 132 -18.94 0.97 4.58
C MET A 132 -17.71 1.61 5.23
N LEU A 133 -16.51 1.05 5.02
CA LEU A 133 -15.24 1.63 5.50
C LEU A 133 -15.02 3.04 4.92
N LYS A 134 -15.15 3.16 3.60
CA LYS A 134 -15.02 4.43 2.89
C LYS A 134 -15.98 5.48 3.43
N ASP A 135 -17.26 5.09 3.61
CA ASP A 135 -18.31 5.98 4.09
C ASP A 135 -18.03 6.49 5.52
N HIS A 136 -17.55 5.62 6.43
CA HIS A 136 -17.14 6.05 7.77
C HIS A 136 -16.03 7.10 7.73
N ILE A 137 -15.00 6.90 6.92
CA ILE A 137 -13.91 7.86 6.77
C ILE A 137 -14.41 9.17 6.15
N LYS A 138 -15.18 9.10 5.05
CA LYS A 138 -15.64 10.29 4.32
C LYS A 138 -16.60 11.15 5.15
N ARG A 139 -17.54 10.53 5.88
CA ARG A 139 -18.46 11.25 6.76
C ARG A 139 -17.78 11.73 8.03
N GLY A 140 -16.94 10.90 8.64
CA GLY A 140 -16.26 11.23 9.88
C GLY A 140 -15.31 12.40 9.75
N PHE A 141 -14.64 12.55 8.61
CA PHE A 141 -13.69 13.63 8.36
C PHE A 141 -14.25 15.03 8.65
N ASN A 142 -15.52 15.24 8.33
CA ASN A 142 -16.19 16.53 8.51
C ASN A 142 -17.05 16.63 9.77
N ASN A 143 -17.35 15.53 10.45
CA ASN A 143 -18.32 15.48 11.55
C ASN A 143 -17.80 14.83 12.82
N ASP A 144 -17.33 13.58 12.73
CA ASP A 144 -16.92 12.77 13.87
C ASP A 144 -15.71 11.89 13.46
N TRP A 145 -14.55 12.53 13.48
CA TRP A 145 -13.31 11.89 13.07
C TRP A 145 -12.88 10.79 14.04
N GLU A 146 -13.13 10.95 15.35
CA GLU A 146 -12.76 9.94 16.34
C GLU A 146 -13.49 8.61 16.10
N THR A 147 -14.79 8.64 15.86
CA THR A 147 -15.57 7.44 15.50
C THR A 147 -15.07 6.80 14.22
N ALA A 148 -14.76 7.58 13.19
CA ALA A 148 -14.22 7.06 11.93
C ALA A 148 -12.86 6.37 12.13
N VAL A 149 -11.98 6.99 12.91
CA VAL A 149 -10.65 6.45 13.24
C VAL A 149 -10.76 5.18 14.07
N SER A 150 -11.67 5.15 15.05
CA SER A 150 -11.90 3.96 15.88
C SER A 150 -12.36 2.78 15.06
N PHE A 151 -13.28 3.01 14.14
CA PHE A 151 -13.79 1.99 13.22
C PHE A 151 -12.67 1.46 12.31
N PHE A 152 -11.86 2.34 11.74
CA PHE A 152 -10.71 1.97 10.92
C PHE A 152 -9.67 1.15 11.70
N ALA A 153 -9.35 1.58 12.92
CA ALA A 153 -8.40 0.89 13.79
C ALA A 153 -8.86 -0.54 14.11
N ASP A 154 -10.11 -0.69 14.51
CA ASP A 154 -10.68 -2.00 14.87
C ASP A 154 -10.84 -2.92 13.65
N TYR A 155 -11.17 -2.38 12.50
CA TYR A 155 -11.27 -3.16 11.26
C TYR A 155 -9.94 -3.82 10.87
N TRP A 156 -8.86 -3.06 10.86
CA TRP A 156 -7.56 -3.53 10.36
C TRP A 156 -6.71 -4.27 11.40
N ASN A 157 -6.93 -4.01 12.69
CA ASN A 157 -6.11 -4.57 13.76
C ASN A 157 -6.90 -5.48 14.72
N GLY A 158 -8.20 -5.65 14.49
CA GLY A 158 -9.10 -6.45 15.31
C GLY A 158 -9.93 -5.63 16.30
N ASN A 159 -11.12 -6.12 16.58
CA ASN A 159 -12.09 -5.47 17.48
C ASN A 159 -11.48 -5.16 18.85
N GLY A 160 -11.71 -3.94 19.34
CA GLY A 160 -11.24 -3.46 20.63
C GLY A 160 -9.84 -2.86 20.60
N THR A 161 -9.14 -2.88 19.44
CA THR A 161 -7.82 -2.26 19.30
C THR A 161 -7.86 -0.79 19.68
N TRP A 162 -8.83 -0.02 19.17
CA TRP A 162 -8.96 1.39 19.52
C TRP A 162 -9.07 1.63 21.03
N ASN A 163 -9.86 0.82 21.71
CA ASN A 163 -10.06 0.95 23.16
C ASN A 163 -8.81 0.60 23.97
N SER A 164 -7.93 -0.23 23.44
CA SER A 164 -6.67 -0.61 24.08
C SER A 164 -5.58 0.45 23.98
N LEU A 165 -5.73 1.44 23.05
CA LEU A 165 -4.76 2.50 22.84
C LEU A 165 -4.82 3.55 23.97
N SER A 166 -3.65 4.03 24.40
CA SER A 166 -3.55 5.22 25.26
C SER A 166 -4.01 6.49 24.51
N THR A 167 -4.37 7.54 25.24
CA THR A 167 -4.77 8.83 24.66
C THR A 167 -3.76 9.35 23.65
N LEU A 168 -2.47 9.29 23.97
CA LEU A 168 -1.41 9.74 23.08
C LEU A 168 -1.32 8.90 21.78
N GLN A 169 -1.53 7.59 21.88
CA GLN A 169 -1.56 6.71 20.71
C GLN A 169 -2.78 7.00 19.83
N LYS A 170 -3.95 7.23 20.44
CA LYS A 170 -5.17 7.64 19.73
C LYS A 170 -4.99 8.94 18.97
N GLU A 171 -4.42 9.96 19.61
CA GLU A 171 -4.12 11.25 18.97
C GLU A 171 -3.16 11.09 17.79
N ARG A 172 -2.10 10.29 17.95
CA ARG A 172 -1.13 10.01 16.87
C ARG A 172 -1.78 9.27 15.72
N PHE A 173 -2.57 8.23 16.02
CA PHE A 173 -3.26 7.44 14.99
C PHE A 173 -4.28 8.31 14.25
N SER A 174 -5.05 9.14 14.95
CA SER A 174 -5.99 10.08 14.35
C SER A 174 -5.31 11.05 13.37
N LYS A 175 -4.13 11.54 13.72
CA LYS A 175 -3.36 12.45 12.85
C LYS A 175 -2.80 11.73 11.62
N ILE A 176 -2.21 10.56 11.81
CA ILE A 176 -1.58 9.82 10.70
C ILE A 176 -2.62 9.26 9.73
N LEU A 177 -3.87 9.06 10.15
CA LEU A 177 -4.95 8.58 9.28
C LEU A 177 -5.57 9.69 8.41
N MET A 178 -5.31 10.97 8.66
CA MET A 178 -5.92 12.08 7.89
C MET A 178 -5.78 11.95 6.36
N PRO A 179 -4.63 11.54 5.79
CA PRO A 179 -4.50 11.38 4.35
C PRO A 179 -5.42 10.31 3.76
N ASN A 180 -5.86 9.33 4.57
CA ASN A 180 -6.72 8.24 4.12
C ASN A 180 -8.05 8.74 3.54
N PHE A 181 -8.52 9.94 3.93
CA PHE A 181 -9.67 10.58 3.31
C PHE A 181 -9.52 10.69 1.79
N TYR A 182 -8.34 11.04 1.29
CA TYR A 182 -8.05 11.22 -0.13
C TYR A 182 -7.61 9.90 -0.81
N GLU A 183 -7.03 8.97 -0.06
CA GLU A 183 -6.61 7.66 -0.58
C GLU A 183 -7.82 6.85 -1.12
N TRP A 184 -8.99 6.97 -0.48
CA TRP A 184 -10.21 6.37 -0.98
C TRP A 184 -10.57 6.87 -2.38
N ASP A 185 -10.41 8.18 -2.63
CA ASP A 185 -10.63 8.73 -3.95
C ASP A 185 -9.61 8.22 -4.95
N ALA A 186 -8.33 8.14 -4.54
CA ALA A 186 -7.27 7.64 -5.39
C ALA A 186 -7.51 6.19 -5.83
N VAL A 187 -7.97 5.32 -4.93
CA VAL A 187 -8.28 3.92 -5.26
C VAL A 187 -9.53 3.81 -6.15
N PHE A 188 -10.60 4.58 -5.84
CA PHE A 188 -11.88 4.47 -6.55
C PHE A 188 -11.93 5.28 -7.85
N SER A 189 -10.98 6.18 -8.11
CA SER A 189 -10.81 6.82 -9.42
C SER A 189 -10.11 5.92 -10.44
N GLU A 190 -9.49 4.82 -9.99
CA GLU A 190 -8.91 3.81 -10.89
C GLU A 190 -10.02 2.88 -11.41
N SER A 191 -9.96 2.56 -12.72
CA SER A 191 -10.96 1.73 -13.40
C SER A 191 -10.37 0.60 -14.25
N SER A 192 -9.05 0.39 -14.17
CA SER A 192 -8.37 -0.67 -14.93
C SER A 192 -8.87 -2.05 -14.54
N SER A 193 -9.24 -2.88 -15.52
CA SER A 193 -9.71 -4.25 -15.31
C SER A 193 -8.58 -5.20 -14.90
N PHE A 194 -8.93 -6.41 -14.44
CA PHE A 194 -7.93 -7.47 -14.24
C PHE A 194 -7.16 -7.80 -15.52
N ASP A 195 -7.81 -7.84 -16.66
CA ASP A 195 -7.15 -8.09 -17.97
C ASP A 195 -6.12 -7.01 -18.28
N PHE A 196 -6.42 -5.74 -17.94
CA PHE A 196 -5.44 -4.67 -18.07
C PHE A 196 -4.22 -4.92 -17.17
N TRP A 197 -4.43 -5.23 -15.90
CA TRP A 197 -3.34 -5.49 -14.96
C TRP A 197 -2.51 -6.71 -15.36
N GLN A 198 -3.15 -7.81 -15.71
CA GLN A 198 -2.48 -9.02 -16.18
C GLN A 198 -1.58 -8.76 -17.39
N LYS A 199 -2.05 -7.94 -18.33
CA LYS A 199 -1.32 -7.62 -19.56
C LYS A 199 -0.17 -6.63 -19.35
N ASN A 200 -0.29 -5.70 -18.41
CA ASN A 200 0.61 -4.57 -18.29
C ASN A 200 1.57 -4.64 -17.09
N LEU A 201 1.29 -5.48 -16.10
CA LEU A 201 2.23 -5.72 -14.99
C LEU A 201 3.28 -6.79 -15.36
N PRO A 202 4.46 -6.77 -14.71
CA PRO A 202 5.50 -7.77 -14.94
C PRO A 202 4.97 -9.20 -14.73
N LEU A 203 5.34 -10.13 -15.63
CA LEU A 203 4.91 -11.54 -15.54
C LEU A 203 5.36 -12.24 -14.26
N ASN A 204 6.49 -11.81 -13.70
CA ASN A 204 7.07 -12.32 -12.46
C ASN A 204 6.69 -11.50 -11.23
N THR A 205 5.54 -10.80 -11.27
CA THR A 205 4.99 -10.12 -10.09
C THR A 205 4.82 -11.11 -8.94
N THR A 206 5.22 -10.71 -7.74
CA THR A 206 5.02 -11.50 -6.53
C THR A 206 3.93 -10.86 -5.68
N LEU A 207 2.93 -11.65 -5.27
CA LEU A 207 1.91 -11.26 -4.30
C LEU A 207 2.13 -12.04 -3.00
N ILE A 208 2.21 -11.31 -1.89
CA ILE A 208 2.42 -11.86 -0.55
C ILE A 208 1.18 -11.55 0.29
N SER A 209 0.53 -12.57 0.85
CA SER A 209 -0.73 -12.44 1.60
C SER A 209 -0.66 -13.06 2.99
N ALA A 210 -1.51 -12.56 3.90
CA ALA A 210 -1.62 -13.05 5.27
C ALA A 210 -2.61 -14.21 5.39
N SER A 211 -2.32 -15.16 6.28
CA SER A 211 -3.20 -16.30 6.56
C SER A 211 -4.49 -15.91 7.31
N LYS A 212 -4.52 -14.75 7.95
CA LYS A 212 -5.65 -14.25 8.77
C LYS A 212 -6.02 -12.82 8.39
N THR A 213 -6.04 -12.52 7.10
CA THR A 213 -6.42 -11.19 6.62
C THR A 213 -7.94 -10.98 6.66
N VAL A 214 -8.38 -9.72 6.50
CA VAL A 214 -9.79 -9.36 6.40
C VAL A 214 -10.40 -9.84 5.08
N ARG A 215 -11.74 -10.02 5.04
CA ARG A 215 -12.46 -10.54 3.87
C ARG A 215 -12.10 -9.79 2.59
N THR A 216 -12.09 -8.47 2.63
CA THR A 216 -11.87 -7.62 1.45
C THR A 216 -10.52 -7.89 0.78
N ILE A 217 -9.47 -8.07 1.56
CA ILE A 217 -8.13 -8.40 1.06
C ILE A 217 -8.04 -9.87 0.64
N LYS A 218 -8.67 -10.77 1.40
CA LYS A 218 -8.71 -12.19 1.07
C LYS A 218 -9.34 -12.42 -0.31
N GLU A 219 -10.51 -11.82 -0.56
CA GLU A 219 -11.21 -11.97 -1.84
C GLU A 219 -10.46 -11.33 -3.00
N LEU A 220 -9.74 -10.21 -2.78
CA LEU A 220 -8.81 -9.67 -3.78
C LEU A 220 -7.67 -10.63 -4.08
N THR A 221 -7.06 -11.24 -3.05
CA THR A 221 -5.99 -12.23 -3.23
C THR A 221 -6.48 -13.41 -4.07
N GLU A 222 -7.65 -13.98 -3.75
CA GLU A 222 -8.27 -15.06 -4.51
C GLU A 222 -8.52 -14.68 -5.98
N LEU A 223 -8.93 -13.44 -6.23
CA LEU A 223 -9.11 -12.92 -7.59
C LEU A 223 -7.77 -12.82 -8.34
N PHE A 224 -6.71 -12.32 -7.69
CA PHE A 224 -5.37 -12.30 -8.29
C PHE A 224 -4.86 -13.71 -8.58
N GLU A 225 -5.02 -14.66 -7.68
CA GLU A 225 -4.64 -16.06 -7.90
C GLU A 225 -5.37 -16.66 -9.11
N LEU A 226 -6.66 -16.38 -9.24
CA LEU A 226 -7.48 -16.85 -10.36
C LEU A 226 -7.13 -16.19 -11.70
N LYS A 227 -6.97 -14.86 -11.68
CA LYS A 227 -6.84 -14.05 -12.91
C LYS A 227 -5.40 -13.87 -13.37
N CYS A 228 -4.42 -13.99 -12.48
CA CYS A 228 -3.01 -13.80 -12.75
C CYS A 228 -2.17 -15.05 -12.42
N PRO A 229 -2.48 -16.23 -12.96
CA PRO A 229 -1.85 -17.49 -12.56
C PRO A 229 -0.33 -17.57 -12.86
N SER A 230 0.20 -16.64 -13.64
CA SER A 230 1.63 -16.54 -13.92
C SER A 230 2.43 -15.80 -12.84
N TRP A 231 1.74 -15.19 -11.86
CA TRP A 231 2.40 -14.51 -10.76
C TRP A 231 2.90 -15.50 -9.71
N ASN A 232 3.81 -15.04 -8.85
CA ASN A 232 4.28 -15.79 -7.70
C ASN A 232 3.42 -15.46 -6.47
N PHE A 233 2.88 -16.46 -5.80
CA PHE A 233 2.05 -16.28 -4.61
C PHE A 233 2.76 -16.88 -3.38
N HIS A 234 2.84 -16.08 -2.32
CA HIS A 234 3.41 -16.49 -1.03
C HIS A 234 2.49 -16.08 0.11
N ASN A 235 2.44 -16.94 1.15
CA ASN A 235 1.64 -16.66 2.33
C ASN A 235 2.53 -16.56 3.57
N TYR A 236 2.16 -15.67 4.50
CA TYR A 236 2.76 -15.60 5.83
C TYR A 236 1.72 -15.84 6.93
N ILE A 237 2.18 -16.27 8.10
CA ILE A 237 1.33 -16.44 9.27
C ILE A 237 1.19 -15.07 9.95
N GLY A 238 -0.03 -14.51 9.93
CA GLY A 238 -0.31 -13.20 10.48
C GLY A 238 -1.58 -12.59 9.90
N ASP A 239 -1.73 -11.30 10.10
CA ASP A 239 -2.82 -10.45 9.62
C ASP A 239 -2.33 -9.37 8.65
N HIS A 240 -3.26 -8.50 8.20
CA HIS A 240 -2.96 -7.41 7.27
C HIS A 240 -1.87 -6.47 7.77
N MET A 241 -1.79 -6.24 9.08
CA MET A 241 -0.84 -5.31 9.69
C MET A 241 0.49 -5.94 10.10
N THR A 242 0.66 -7.25 9.92
CA THR A 242 1.90 -7.97 10.25
C THR A 242 3.17 -7.37 9.60
N PRO A 243 3.15 -6.81 8.37
CA PRO A 243 4.31 -6.11 7.82
C PRO A 243 4.79 -4.92 8.66
N VAL A 244 3.89 -4.34 9.47
CA VAL A 244 4.18 -3.23 10.39
C VAL A 244 4.50 -3.74 11.81
N THR A 245 3.70 -4.69 12.32
CA THR A 245 3.74 -5.13 13.72
C THR A 245 4.78 -6.22 13.98
N ASN A 246 5.05 -7.07 12.98
CA ASN A 246 6.06 -8.15 13.06
C ASN A 246 6.76 -8.36 11.70
N PRO A 247 7.54 -7.37 11.21
CA PRO A 247 8.13 -7.38 9.88
C PRO A 247 9.08 -8.57 9.64
N ASN A 248 9.63 -9.17 10.68
CA ASN A 248 10.52 -10.34 10.56
C ASN A 248 9.86 -11.57 9.93
N VAL A 249 8.53 -11.64 9.94
CA VAL A 249 7.76 -12.70 9.28
C VAL A 249 7.65 -12.46 7.77
N VAL A 250 7.55 -11.20 7.36
CA VAL A 250 7.26 -10.81 5.96
C VAL A 250 8.53 -10.45 5.18
N ASN A 251 9.48 -9.76 5.81
CA ASN A 251 10.71 -9.30 5.17
C ASN A 251 11.49 -10.38 4.42
N PRO A 252 11.65 -11.62 4.93
CA PRO A 252 12.32 -12.70 4.18
C PRO A 252 11.63 -13.05 2.86
N LEU A 253 10.29 -12.97 2.80
CA LEU A 253 9.51 -13.22 1.59
C LEU A 253 9.71 -12.09 0.58
N ILE A 254 9.71 -10.82 1.05
CA ILE A 254 10.01 -9.66 0.21
C ILE A 254 11.42 -9.79 -0.38
N VAL A 255 12.42 -10.10 0.44
CA VAL A 255 13.81 -10.26 -0.04
C VAL A 255 13.93 -11.40 -1.05
N ARG A 256 13.20 -12.51 -0.84
CA ARG A 256 13.16 -13.61 -1.79
C ARG A 256 12.58 -13.20 -3.14
N SER A 257 11.56 -12.35 -3.15
CA SER A 257 10.94 -11.87 -4.39
C SER A 257 11.81 -10.88 -5.17
N LEU A 258 12.79 -10.26 -4.50
CA LEU A 258 13.73 -9.30 -5.10
C LEU A 258 14.99 -9.98 -5.70
N ASN A 259 15.29 -11.21 -5.31
CA ASN A 259 16.39 -12.00 -5.89
C ASN A 259 15.92 -12.75 -7.15
#